data_4764229fe321b573a137c3bbf9d91624
#
_entry.id   4764229fe321b573a137c3bbf9d91624
#
_cell.length_a   1.000
_cell.length_b   1.000
_cell.length_c   1.000
_cell.angle_alpha   90.00
_cell.angle_beta   90.00
_cell.angle_gamma   90.00
#
_symmetry.space_group_name_H-M   'P 1'
#
loop_
_entity.id
_entity.type
_entity.pdbx_description
1 polymer ?
#
loop_
_entity_poly.entity_id
_entity_poly.type
_entity_poly.pdbx_seq_one_letter_code
_entity_poly.pdbx_strand_id
1 'polypeptide(L)'
;MQYLIDASVYVFRAYYSMPDDMVDKEGNPVNALYGFCRFLGDFIEQVNPEHIAVLFDESLSSSFRTEIYPEYKANRDPAPEELKRQFGQCRRFTRALGVMESGSPRYEADDLIGTLVEHGRTMNRPSTIVSRDKDLAQLVSKHDVFWDFAGKGKIRYDEVRGVFGVQPEQIADFLALAGDAVDNIKGVPGGGKKTAAVLLESFGSLDGIYD
;
A
#
# COMPACT_ATOMS: atom_id res chain seq x y z
N MET A 1 -5.07 19.03 3.27
CA MET A 1 -5.12 17.63 2.76
C MET A 1 -3.76 17.26 2.25
N GLN A 2 -3.25 16.07 2.62
CA GLN A 2 -2.04 15.50 2.01
C GLN A 2 -2.39 14.23 1.25
N TYR A 3 -1.63 13.92 0.19
CA TYR A 3 -1.79 12.72 -0.60
C TYR A 3 -0.55 11.85 -0.45
N LEU A 4 -0.74 10.62 0.02
CA LEU A 4 0.31 9.66 0.28
C LEU A 4 0.14 8.50 -0.69
N ILE A 5 1.07 8.37 -1.62
CA ILE A 5 0.97 7.39 -2.71
C ILE A 5 1.88 6.20 -2.40
N ASP A 6 1.29 5.02 -2.34
CA ASP A 6 2.00 3.76 -2.40
C ASP A 6 2.44 3.50 -3.84
N ALA A 7 3.69 3.82 -4.14
CA ALA A 7 4.22 3.73 -5.50
C ALA A 7 4.34 2.30 -5.99
N SER A 8 4.73 1.37 -5.11
CA SER A 8 5.04 -0.01 -5.46
C SER A 8 3.87 -0.69 -6.16
N VAL A 9 2.67 -0.50 -5.62
CA VAL A 9 1.42 -1.06 -6.18
C VAL A 9 1.19 -0.59 -7.62
N TYR A 10 1.46 0.67 -7.92
CA TYR A 10 1.24 1.23 -9.27
C TYR A 10 2.35 0.85 -10.25
N VAL A 11 3.60 0.73 -9.77
CA VAL A 11 4.72 0.23 -10.59
C VAL A 11 4.52 -1.23 -10.95
N PHE A 12 4.19 -2.10 -9.98
CA PHE A 12 3.86 -3.51 -10.24
C PHE A 12 2.67 -3.65 -11.21
N ARG A 13 1.61 -2.89 -10.96
CA ARG A 13 0.46 -2.90 -11.86
C ARG A 13 0.84 -2.54 -13.29
N ALA A 14 1.63 -1.49 -13.47
CA ALA A 14 2.08 -1.08 -14.80
C ALA A 14 2.92 -2.18 -15.46
N TYR A 15 3.85 -2.79 -14.73
CA TYR A 15 4.70 -3.87 -15.22
C TYR A 15 3.89 -5.05 -15.79
N TYR A 16 2.85 -5.49 -15.06
CA TYR A 16 2.05 -6.66 -15.47
C TYR A 16 0.88 -6.33 -16.40
N SER A 17 0.51 -5.06 -16.60
CA SER A 17 -0.64 -4.69 -17.43
C SER A 17 -0.29 -3.96 -18.72
N MET A 18 0.91 -3.38 -18.80
CA MET A 18 1.37 -2.71 -20.03
C MET A 18 2.10 -3.72 -20.93
N PRO A 19 2.09 -3.49 -22.25
CA PRO A 19 2.81 -4.34 -23.20
C PRO A 19 4.30 -4.46 -22.86
N ASP A 20 4.85 -5.65 -22.94
CA ASP A 20 6.25 -5.95 -22.65
C ASP A 20 7.22 -5.59 -23.79
N ASP A 21 6.68 -5.34 -24.99
CA ASP A 21 7.40 -4.86 -26.16
C ASP A 21 7.73 -3.35 -26.12
N MET A 22 7.28 -2.65 -25.08
CA MET A 22 7.66 -1.24 -24.83
C MET A 22 9.11 -1.17 -24.36
N VAL A 23 10.02 -0.72 -25.25
CA VAL A 23 11.44 -0.63 -24.97
C VAL A 23 12.00 0.78 -25.22
N ASP A 24 13.11 1.08 -24.53
CA ASP A 24 13.90 2.29 -24.79
C ASP A 24 14.77 2.13 -26.08
N LYS A 25 15.58 3.16 -26.39
CA LYS A 25 16.46 3.15 -27.57
C LYS A 25 17.55 2.07 -27.54
N GLU A 26 17.84 1.53 -26.34
CA GLU A 26 18.82 0.50 -26.08
C GLU A 26 18.18 -0.90 -26.03
N GLY A 27 16.85 -0.99 -26.22
CA GLY A 27 16.10 -2.25 -26.20
C GLY A 27 15.70 -2.72 -24.80
N ASN A 28 15.83 -1.88 -23.78
CA ASN A 28 15.44 -2.26 -22.43
C ASN A 28 13.95 -2.01 -22.17
N PRO A 29 13.23 -2.91 -21.49
CA PRO A 29 11.82 -2.71 -21.13
C PRO A 29 11.59 -1.43 -20.30
N VAL A 30 10.54 -0.68 -20.63
CA VAL A 30 10.12 0.56 -19.96
C VAL A 30 8.62 0.61 -19.66
N ASN A 31 7.93 -0.50 -19.77
CA ASN A 31 6.50 -0.62 -19.57
C ASN A 31 6.05 -0.17 -18.18
N ALA A 32 6.74 -0.60 -17.12
CA ALA A 32 6.44 -0.17 -15.76
C ALA A 32 6.68 1.33 -15.57
N LEU A 33 7.81 1.84 -16.06
CA LEU A 33 8.13 3.27 -16.01
C LEU A 33 7.06 4.09 -16.75
N TYR A 34 6.71 3.71 -17.97
CA TYR A 34 5.72 4.43 -18.76
C TYR A 34 4.35 4.47 -18.07
N GLY A 35 3.87 3.31 -17.58
CA GLY A 35 2.59 3.24 -16.90
C GLY A 35 2.56 4.02 -15.58
N PHE A 36 3.67 3.98 -14.82
CA PHE A 36 3.81 4.78 -13.61
C PHE A 36 3.87 6.29 -13.89
N CYS A 37 4.63 6.71 -14.91
CA CYS A 37 4.68 8.11 -15.32
C CYS A 37 3.29 8.64 -15.72
N ARG A 38 2.53 7.86 -16.49
CA ARG A 38 1.15 8.19 -16.84
C ARG A 38 0.27 8.32 -15.60
N PHE A 39 0.32 7.31 -14.71
CA PHE A 39 -0.46 7.33 -13.47
C PHE A 39 -0.17 8.59 -12.64
N LEU A 40 1.11 8.89 -12.40
CA LEU A 40 1.49 10.04 -11.56
C LEU A 40 1.16 11.36 -12.25
N GLY A 41 1.34 11.47 -13.57
CA GLY A 41 0.96 12.62 -14.35
C GLY A 41 -0.56 12.86 -14.30
N ASP A 42 -1.36 11.84 -14.60
CA ASP A 42 -2.82 11.90 -14.56
C ASP A 42 -3.31 12.27 -13.13
N PHE A 43 -2.66 11.71 -12.10
CA PHE A 43 -2.98 12.02 -10.71
C PHE A 43 -2.72 13.50 -10.39
N ILE A 44 -1.53 14.01 -10.71
CA ILE A 44 -1.17 15.41 -10.46
C ILE A 44 -2.09 16.36 -11.22
N GLU A 45 -2.37 16.09 -12.48
CA GLU A 45 -3.26 16.91 -13.32
C GLU A 45 -4.69 16.96 -12.77
N GLN A 46 -5.26 15.80 -12.38
CA GLN A 46 -6.64 15.73 -11.92
C GLN A 46 -6.84 16.24 -10.51
N VAL A 47 -5.85 16.04 -9.63
CA VAL A 47 -5.97 16.34 -8.20
C VAL A 47 -5.40 17.70 -7.85
N ASN A 48 -4.37 18.15 -8.56
CA ASN A 48 -3.60 19.36 -8.28
C ASN A 48 -3.21 19.47 -6.80
N PRO A 49 -2.47 18.49 -6.24
CA PRO A 49 -2.22 18.40 -4.81
C PRO A 49 -1.20 19.44 -4.33
N GLU A 50 -1.51 20.16 -3.24
CA GLU A 50 -0.53 21.05 -2.57
C GLU A 50 0.53 20.25 -1.80
N HIS A 51 0.15 19.11 -1.24
CA HIS A 51 1.02 18.22 -0.48
C HIS A 51 0.89 16.79 -1.00
N ILE A 52 1.98 16.29 -1.54
CA ILE A 52 2.05 14.94 -2.10
C ILE A 52 3.37 14.29 -1.70
N ALA A 53 3.31 13.01 -1.31
CA ALA A 53 4.47 12.17 -1.10
C ALA A 53 4.25 10.82 -1.79
N VAL A 54 5.31 10.31 -2.41
CA VAL A 54 5.32 9.03 -3.13
C VAL A 54 6.30 8.11 -2.43
N LEU A 55 5.80 7.01 -1.85
CA LEU A 55 6.55 6.09 -1.01
C LEU A 55 6.84 4.83 -1.78
N PHE A 56 8.11 4.39 -1.77
CA PHE A 56 8.57 3.21 -2.48
C PHE A 56 9.10 2.17 -1.50
N ASP A 57 8.85 0.89 -1.78
CA ASP A 57 9.61 -0.18 -1.16
C ASP A 57 11.03 -0.16 -1.73
N GLU A 58 12.01 0.05 -0.88
CA GLU A 58 13.43 0.08 -1.30
C GLU A 58 14.00 -1.33 -1.41
N SER A 59 13.61 -2.20 -0.50
CA SER A 59 13.94 -3.62 -0.55
C SER A 59 12.68 -4.45 -0.72
N LEU A 60 12.61 -5.16 -1.84
CA LEU A 60 11.54 -6.13 -2.09
C LEU A 60 11.78 -7.47 -1.37
N SER A 61 12.88 -7.59 -0.61
CA SER A 61 13.33 -8.85 0.00
C SER A 61 13.71 -8.77 1.47
N SER A 62 13.80 -7.58 2.06
CA SER A 62 14.16 -7.42 3.47
C SER A 62 13.38 -6.29 4.11
N SER A 63 12.69 -6.59 5.20
CA SER A 63 12.07 -5.61 6.08
C SER A 63 12.27 -6.06 7.53
N PHE A 64 12.04 -5.18 8.49
CA PHE A 64 12.09 -5.57 9.91
C PHE A 64 11.09 -6.72 10.21
N ARG A 65 10.04 -6.89 9.39
CA ARG A 65 9.08 -7.98 9.53
C ARG A 65 9.71 -9.35 9.32
N THR A 66 10.72 -9.47 8.45
CA THR A 66 11.46 -10.73 8.26
C THR A 66 12.39 -11.05 9.43
N GLU A 67 12.79 -10.04 10.21
CA GLU A 67 13.54 -10.26 11.46
C GLU A 67 12.62 -10.91 12.53
N ILE A 68 11.34 -10.53 12.55
CA ILE A 68 10.32 -11.04 13.50
C ILE A 68 9.75 -12.37 13.02
N TYR A 69 9.41 -12.46 11.73
CA TYR A 69 8.78 -13.61 11.09
C TYR A 69 9.49 -13.93 9.76
N PRO A 70 10.46 -14.85 9.77
CA PRO A 70 11.26 -15.16 8.57
C PRO A 70 10.45 -15.69 7.37
N GLU A 71 9.26 -16.25 7.61
CA GLU A 71 8.37 -16.72 6.55
C GLU A 71 7.56 -15.58 5.88
N TYR A 72 7.65 -14.34 6.40
CA TYR A 72 6.95 -13.19 5.83
C TYR A 72 7.32 -12.99 4.37
N LYS A 73 6.32 -12.99 3.48
CA LYS A 73 6.48 -12.87 2.02
C LYS A 73 7.45 -13.88 1.37
N ALA A 74 7.82 -14.97 2.09
CA ALA A 74 8.75 -15.98 1.56
C ALA A 74 8.20 -16.77 0.36
N ASN A 75 6.89 -16.71 0.14
CA ASN A 75 6.20 -17.31 -1.01
C ASN A 75 6.25 -16.44 -2.28
N ARG A 76 6.86 -15.23 -2.21
CA ARG A 76 6.97 -14.31 -3.36
C ARG A 76 8.24 -14.59 -4.15
N ASP A 77 8.11 -14.68 -5.46
CA ASP A 77 9.27 -14.73 -6.34
C ASP A 77 10.04 -13.41 -6.30
N PRO A 78 11.37 -13.45 -6.41
CA PRO A 78 12.19 -12.23 -6.52
C PRO A 78 11.76 -11.39 -7.72
N ALA A 79 11.69 -10.08 -7.53
CA ALA A 79 11.37 -9.18 -8.64
C ALA A 79 12.43 -9.29 -9.74
N PRO A 80 12.02 -9.38 -11.03
CA PRO A 80 12.95 -9.39 -12.15
C PRO A 80 13.91 -8.17 -12.16
N GLU A 81 15.13 -8.34 -12.64
CA GLU A 81 16.13 -7.27 -12.64
C GLU A 81 15.69 -6.05 -13.47
N GLU A 82 15.00 -6.28 -14.60
CA GLU A 82 14.44 -5.20 -15.40
C GLU A 82 13.37 -4.41 -14.65
N LEU A 83 12.59 -5.05 -13.79
CA LEU A 83 11.61 -4.36 -12.94
C LEU A 83 12.31 -3.54 -11.86
N LYS A 84 13.33 -4.08 -11.18
CA LYS A 84 14.15 -3.34 -10.21
C LYS A 84 14.77 -2.09 -10.83
N ARG A 85 15.29 -2.21 -12.07
CA ARG A 85 15.80 -1.06 -12.82
C ARG A 85 14.72 -0.01 -13.05
N GLN A 86 13.52 -0.42 -13.47
CA GLN A 86 12.39 0.49 -13.71
C GLN A 86 11.91 1.14 -12.40
N PHE A 87 11.95 0.45 -11.25
CA PHE A 87 11.69 1.08 -9.95
C PHE A 87 12.63 2.26 -9.70
N GLY A 88 13.94 2.07 -9.93
CA GLY A 88 14.92 3.16 -9.81
C GLY A 88 14.62 4.34 -10.75
N GLN A 89 14.15 4.06 -11.95
CA GLN A 89 13.75 5.10 -12.93
C GLN A 89 12.47 5.83 -12.48
N CYS A 90 11.47 5.12 -11.93
CA CYS A 90 10.25 5.73 -11.37
C CYS A 90 10.58 6.70 -10.22
N ARG A 91 11.49 6.31 -9.31
CA ARG A 91 11.98 7.19 -8.24
C ARG A 91 12.65 8.45 -8.81
N ARG A 92 13.52 8.30 -9.81
CA ARG A 92 14.17 9.43 -10.49
C ARG A 92 13.16 10.36 -11.16
N PHE A 93 12.15 9.81 -11.82
CA PHE A 93 11.07 10.57 -12.43
C PHE A 93 10.29 11.37 -11.38
N THR A 94 9.90 10.74 -10.27
CA THR A 94 9.18 11.41 -9.17
C THR A 94 9.97 12.60 -8.63
N ARG A 95 11.28 12.43 -8.39
CA ARG A 95 12.17 13.54 -7.98
C ARG A 95 12.27 14.64 -9.03
N ALA A 96 12.35 14.26 -10.32
CA ALA A 96 12.44 15.24 -11.40
C ALA A 96 11.19 16.12 -11.54
N LEU A 97 10.02 15.61 -11.11
CA LEU A 97 8.79 16.39 -11.01
C LEU A 97 8.75 17.33 -9.79
N GLY A 98 9.76 17.33 -8.93
CA GLY A 98 9.76 18.09 -7.67
C GLY A 98 8.84 17.51 -6.59
N VAL A 99 8.39 16.26 -6.76
CA VAL A 99 7.54 15.56 -5.80
C VAL A 99 8.41 14.88 -4.75
N MET A 100 7.98 14.96 -3.48
CA MET A 100 8.63 14.22 -2.39
C MET A 100 8.59 12.72 -2.69
N GLU A 101 9.76 12.11 -2.67
CA GLU A 101 9.94 10.67 -2.84
C GLU A 101 10.72 10.13 -1.66
N SER A 102 10.29 9.01 -1.10
CA SER A 102 10.99 8.35 -0.01
C SER A 102 10.89 6.82 -0.09
N GLY A 103 11.87 6.17 0.49
CA GLY A 103 11.92 4.72 0.70
C GLY A 103 12.82 4.43 1.89
N SER A 104 12.78 3.21 2.40
CA SER A 104 13.62 2.77 3.51
C SER A 104 14.15 1.35 3.26
N PRO A 105 15.43 1.07 3.59
CA PRO A 105 15.95 -0.28 3.50
C PRO A 105 15.39 -1.23 4.58
N ARG A 106 14.74 -0.68 5.61
CA ARG A 106 14.24 -1.43 6.76
C ARG A 106 12.71 -1.47 6.84
N TYR A 107 12.05 -0.39 6.44
CA TYR A 107 10.61 -0.22 6.52
C TYR A 107 9.98 -0.27 5.12
N GLU A 108 8.79 -0.84 5.03
CA GLU A 108 8.03 -0.88 3.79
C GLU A 108 7.34 0.48 3.52
N ALA A 109 6.85 0.69 2.31
CA ALA A 109 6.09 1.90 1.95
C ALA A 109 4.91 2.13 2.90
N ASP A 110 4.26 1.05 3.35
CA ASP A 110 3.14 1.09 4.30
C ASP A 110 3.50 1.73 5.64
N ASP A 111 4.69 1.42 6.17
CA ASP A 111 5.18 2.00 7.43
C ASP A 111 5.45 3.49 7.29
N LEU A 112 6.00 3.89 6.13
CA LEU A 112 6.25 5.30 5.81
C LEU A 112 4.93 6.06 5.64
N ILE A 113 3.95 5.45 4.97
CA ILE A 113 2.60 6.01 4.82
C ILE A 113 1.96 6.18 6.21
N GLY A 114 1.98 5.13 7.05
CA GLY A 114 1.45 5.20 8.40
C GLY A 114 2.10 6.30 9.23
N THR A 115 3.43 6.43 9.15
CA THR A 115 4.19 7.49 9.82
C THR A 115 3.74 8.89 9.37
N LEU A 116 3.56 9.09 8.06
CA LEU A 116 3.12 10.39 7.52
C LEU A 116 1.65 10.68 7.82
N VAL A 117 0.78 9.66 7.89
CA VAL A 117 -0.62 9.81 8.34
C VAL A 117 -0.64 10.32 9.78
N GLU A 118 0.08 9.66 10.69
CA GLU A 118 0.15 10.09 12.10
C GLU A 118 0.76 11.50 12.24
N HIS A 119 1.84 11.78 11.52
CA HIS A 119 2.42 13.12 11.52
C HIS A 119 1.41 14.17 11.00
N GLY A 120 0.68 13.86 9.93
CA GLY A 120 -0.38 14.74 9.40
C GLY A 120 -1.45 15.06 10.45
N ARG A 121 -1.85 14.06 11.24
CA ARG A 121 -2.82 14.24 12.34
C ARG A 121 -2.34 15.24 13.38
N THR A 122 -1.06 15.18 13.78
CA THR A 122 -0.49 16.17 14.71
C THR A 122 -0.56 17.59 14.17
N MET A 123 -0.60 17.74 12.85
CA MET A 123 -0.69 19.04 12.16
C MET A 123 -2.12 19.40 11.72
N ASN A 124 -3.14 18.67 12.17
CA ASN A 124 -4.52 18.80 11.71
C ASN A 124 -4.65 18.73 10.16
N ARG A 125 -3.82 17.92 9.52
CA ARG A 125 -3.81 17.73 8.07
C ARG A 125 -4.33 16.33 7.74
N PRO A 126 -5.59 16.20 7.25
CA PRO A 126 -6.15 14.94 6.81
C PRO A 126 -5.36 14.31 5.66
N SER A 127 -5.34 12.99 5.59
CA SER A 127 -4.63 12.21 4.59
C SER A 127 -5.57 11.56 3.58
N THR A 128 -5.16 11.55 2.31
CA THR A 128 -5.69 10.62 1.31
C THR A 128 -4.60 9.61 1.00
N ILE A 129 -4.84 8.36 1.37
CA ILE A 129 -3.94 7.23 1.12
C ILE A 129 -4.29 6.67 -0.25
N VAL A 130 -3.37 6.80 -1.20
CA VAL A 130 -3.56 6.36 -2.58
C VAL A 130 -2.85 5.04 -2.78
N SER A 131 -3.60 3.95 -2.69
CA SER A 131 -3.09 2.57 -2.84
C SER A 131 -4.20 1.64 -3.32
N ARG A 132 -3.83 0.43 -3.71
CA ARG A 132 -4.72 -0.72 -3.92
C ARG A 132 -4.58 -1.76 -2.82
N ASP A 133 -3.62 -1.57 -1.93
CA ASP A 133 -3.44 -2.44 -0.79
C ASP A 133 -4.51 -2.13 0.27
N LYS A 134 -5.37 -3.12 0.49
CA LYS A 134 -6.52 -2.99 1.40
C LYS A 134 -6.11 -2.85 2.86
N ASP A 135 -4.92 -3.35 3.20
CA ASP A 135 -4.45 -3.36 4.58
C ASP A 135 -4.17 -1.93 5.07
N LEU A 136 -3.84 -1.02 4.15
CA LEU A 136 -3.71 0.41 4.44
C LEU A 136 -5.02 1.09 4.84
N ALA A 137 -6.17 0.45 4.66
CA ALA A 137 -7.44 0.97 5.17
C ALA A 137 -7.49 1.01 6.71
N GLN A 138 -6.63 0.26 7.41
CA GLN A 138 -6.44 0.36 8.86
C GLN A 138 -6.02 1.77 9.32
N LEU A 139 -5.41 2.55 8.44
CA LEU A 139 -4.94 3.89 8.72
C LEU A 139 -6.03 4.97 8.57
N VAL A 140 -7.22 4.62 8.08
CA VAL A 140 -8.28 5.59 7.80
C VAL A 140 -8.99 5.99 9.08
N SER A 141 -8.89 7.26 9.45
CA SER A 141 -9.71 7.89 10.50
C SER A 141 -10.90 8.65 9.89
N LYS A 142 -11.74 9.28 10.74
CA LYS A 142 -12.92 10.04 10.30
C LYS A 142 -12.64 11.16 9.29
N HIS A 143 -11.39 11.63 9.24
CA HIS A 143 -10.97 12.73 8.36
C HIS A 143 -10.13 12.26 7.17
N ASP A 144 -9.70 11.00 7.18
CA ASP A 144 -8.86 10.42 6.15
C ASP A 144 -9.69 9.71 5.08
N VAL A 145 -9.03 9.41 3.96
CA VAL A 145 -9.64 8.71 2.83
C VAL A 145 -8.65 7.68 2.30
N PHE A 146 -9.11 6.46 2.07
CA PHE A 146 -8.42 5.48 1.24
C PHE A 146 -8.91 5.62 -0.21
N TRP A 147 -8.00 5.63 -1.18
CA TRP A 147 -8.36 5.83 -2.57
C TRP A 147 -7.60 4.89 -3.52
N ASP A 148 -8.33 3.96 -4.11
CA ASP A 148 -7.86 3.24 -5.30
C ASP A 148 -8.12 4.12 -6.54
N PHE A 149 -7.14 4.99 -6.87
CA PHE A 149 -7.26 5.97 -7.96
C PHE A 149 -7.55 5.33 -9.32
N ALA A 150 -7.05 4.12 -9.55
CA ALA A 150 -7.19 3.42 -10.81
C ALA A 150 -8.26 2.30 -10.78
N GLY A 151 -9.09 2.24 -9.72
CA GLY A 151 -10.03 1.15 -9.50
C GLY A 151 -11.35 1.58 -8.88
N LYS A 152 -11.61 1.14 -7.65
CA LYS A 152 -12.93 1.25 -7.00
C LYS A 152 -13.30 2.63 -6.45
N GLY A 153 -12.40 3.61 -6.55
CA GLY A 153 -12.66 4.94 -6.04
C GLY A 153 -12.28 5.14 -4.57
N LYS A 154 -12.93 6.14 -3.94
CA LYS A 154 -12.64 6.57 -2.57
C LYS A 154 -13.48 5.81 -1.56
N ILE A 155 -12.87 5.47 -0.42
CA ILE A 155 -13.50 4.81 0.72
C ILE A 155 -13.21 5.67 1.95
N ARG A 156 -14.26 6.10 2.63
CA ARG A 156 -14.21 6.86 3.88
C ARG A 156 -14.36 5.93 5.08
N TYR A 157 -14.04 6.45 6.27
CA TYR A 157 -14.12 5.71 7.53
C TYR A 157 -15.42 4.88 7.68
N ASP A 158 -16.57 5.50 7.49
CA ASP A 158 -17.88 4.83 7.67
C ASP A 158 -18.17 3.76 6.60
N GLU A 159 -17.44 3.76 5.51
CA GLU A 159 -17.60 2.82 4.39
C GLU A 159 -16.67 1.60 4.52
N VAL A 160 -15.61 1.68 5.34
CA VAL A 160 -14.60 0.63 5.49
C VAL A 160 -15.24 -0.68 5.93
N ARG A 161 -16.13 -0.65 6.94
CA ARG A 161 -16.82 -1.86 7.40
C ARG A 161 -17.62 -2.55 6.30
N GLY A 162 -18.29 -1.78 5.45
CA GLY A 162 -19.06 -2.32 4.32
C GLY A 162 -18.21 -3.01 3.27
N VAL A 163 -16.94 -2.57 3.11
CA VAL A 163 -16.01 -3.09 2.11
C VAL A 163 -15.16 -4.24 2.67
N PHE A 164 -14.68 -4.12 3.91
CA PHE A 164 -13.71 -5.06 4.52
C PHE A 164 -14.32 -5.99 5.56
N GLY A 165 -15.55 -5.71 6.01
CA GLY A 165 -16.28 -6.51 7.01
C GLY A 165 -16.00 -6.12 8.47
N VAL A 166 -15.02 -5.25 8.71
CA VAL A 166 -14.59 -4.78 10.03
C VAL A 166 -14.29 -3.28 9.98
N GLN A 167 -14.19 -2.65 11.15
CA GLN A 167 -13.78 -1.23 11.26
C GLN A 167 -12.29 -1.06 10.93
N PRO A 168 -11.82 0.15 10.56
CA PRO A 168 -10.40 0.40 10.30
C PRO A 168 -9.49 -0.09 11.41
N GLU A 169 -9.82 0.20 12.66
CA GLU A 169 -9.06 -0.15 13.85
C GLU A 169 -8.97 -1.66 14.10
N GLN A 170 -9.87 -2.44 13.49
CA GLN A 170 -9.93 -3.90 13.63
C GLN A 170 -9.22 -4.64 12.51
N ILE A 171 -8.72 -3.96 11.47
CA ILE A 171 -8.14 -4.63 10.29
C ILE A 171 -6.92 -5.47 10.68
N ALA A 172 -6.05 -4.97 11.55
CA ALA A 172 -4.87 -5.71 12.01
C ALA A 172 -5.28 -7.00 12.75
N ASP A 173 -6.21 -6.90 13.69
CA ASP A 173 -6.75 -8.06 14.42
C ASP A 173 -7.47 -9.04 13.50
N PHE A 174 -8.21 -8.51 12.53
CA PHE A 174 -8.89 -9.31 11.52
C PHE A 174 -7.91 -10.13 10.68
N LEU A 175 -6.80 -9.54 10.25
CA LEU A 175 -5.75 -10.24 9.50
C LEU A 175 -5.01 -11.25 10.39
N ALA A 176 -4.77 -10.93 11.66
CA ALA A 176 -4.19 -11.88 12.60
C ALA A 176 -5.06 -13.13 12.77
N LEU A 177 -6.38 -12.98 12.85
CA LEU A 177 -7.32 -14.09 12.97
C LEU A 177 -7.50 -14.86 11.66
N ALA A 178 -7.73 -14.12 10.55
CA ALA A 178 -8.04 -14.72 9.25
C ALA A 178 -6.81 -15.24 8.51
N GLY A 179 -5.64 -14.68 8.81
CA GLY A 179 -4.41 -14.85 8.04
C GLY A 179 -4.39 -14.00 6.78
N ASP A 180 -3.19 -13.87 6.21
CA ASP A 180 -2.96 -13.27 4.90
C ASP A 180 -2.06 -14.16 4.05
N ALA A 181 -2.68 -14.81 3.05
CA ALA A 181 -1.95 -15.69 2.14
C ALA A 181 -0.99 -14.93 1.22
N VAL A 182 -1.24 -13.65 0.94
CA VAL A 182 -0.38 -12.81 0.09
C VAL A 182 0.95 -12.54 0.79
N ASP A 183 0.90 -12.32 2.10
CA ASP A 183 2.06 -12.07 2.93
C ASP A 183 2.58 -13.33 3.67
N ASN A 184 2.01 -14.50 3.31
CA ASN A 184 2.36 -15.79 3.91
C ASN A 184 2.13 -15.83 5.44
N ILE A 185 1.13 -15.12 5.93
CA ILE A 185 0.74 -15.11 7.34
C ILE A 185 -0.38 -16.13 7.55
N LYS A 186 -0.15 -17.09 8.42
CA LYS A 186 -1.15 -18.10 8.79
C LYS A 186 -2.11 -17.50 9.81
N GLY A 187 -3.41 -17.60 9.52
CA GLY A 187 -4.44 -17.29 10.50
C GLY A 187 -4.67 -18.41 11.51
N VAL A 188 -5.65 -18.22 12.38
CA VAL A 188 -6.08 -19.23 13.35
C VAL A 188 -6.74 -20.40 12.61
N PRO A 189 -6.36 -21.65 12.89
CA PRO A 189 -7.00 -22.83 12.29
C PRO A 189 -8.53 -22.83 12.49
N GLY A 190 -9.28 -22.93 11.38
CA GLY A 190 -10.74 -22.83 11.39
C GLY A 190 -11.30 -21.39 11.44
N GLY A 191 -10.44 -20.37 11.59
CA GLY A 191 -10.77 -18.95 11.66
C GLY A 191 -10.72 -18.27 10.30
N GLY A 192 -11.68 -18.51 9.41
CA GLY A 192 -11.76 -17.78 8.14
C GLY A 192 -12.30 -16.36 8.32
N LYS A 193 -12.25 -15.56 7.23
CA LYS A 193 -12.67 -14.13 7.23
C LYS A 193 -14.04 -13.89 7.86
N LYS A 194 -15.03 -14.74 7.63
CA LYS A 194 -16.36 -14.62 8.23
C LYS A 194 -16.33 -14.80 9.75
N THR A 195 -15.60 -15.82 10.23
CA THR A 195 -15.46 -16.07 11.66
C THR A 195 -14.72 -14.94 12.35
N ALA A 196 -13.63 -14.45 11.77
CA ALA A 196 -12.86 -13.32 12.29
C ALA A 196 -13.73 -12.06 12.43
N ALA A 197 -14.53 -11.73 11.40
CA ALA A 197 -15.43 -10.58 11.45
C ALA A 197 -16.49 -10.70 12.56
N VAL A 198 -17.11 -11.88 12.73
CA VAL A 198 -18.11 -12.13 13.79
C VAL A 198 -17.47 -12.02 15.18
N LEU A 199 -16.27 -12.58 15.36
CA LEU A 199 -15.56 -12.48 16.64
C LEU A 199 -15.25 -11.03 16.99
N LEU A 200 -14.70 -10.27 16.04
CA LEU A 200 -14.40 -8.84 16.27
C LEU A 200 -15.65 -7.97 16.43
N GLU A 201 -16.75 -8.33 15.82
CA GLU A 201 -18.03 -7.65 16.08
C GLU A 201 -18.53 -7.89 17.52
N SER A 202 -18.31 -9.12 18.04
CA SER A 202 -18.79 -9.51 19.37
C SER A 202 -17.88 -9.04 20.49
N PHE A 203 -16.57 -9.08 20.30
CA PHE A 203 -15.56 -8.86 21.33
C PHE A 203 -14.74 -7.57 21.16
N GLY A 204 -14.87 -6.91 20.01
CA GLY A 204 -14.26 -5.61 19.71
C GLY A 204 -12.80 -5.70 19.24
N SER A 205 -11.96 -6.51 19.85
CA SER A 205 -10.55 -6.66 19.56
C SER A 205 -10.06 -8.08 19.79
N LEU A 206 -8.83 -8.36 19.38
CA LEU A 206 -8.16 -9.62 19.66
C LEU A 206 -8.00 -9.82 21.19
N ASP A 207 -7.61 -8.79 21.92
CA ASP A 207 -7.51 -8.83 23.38
C ASP A 207 -8.87 -9.17 24.02
N GLY A 208 -9.95 -8.54 23.55
CA GLY A 208 -11.30 -8.84 24.06
C GLY A 208 -11.80 -10.27 23.78
N ILE A 209 -11.18 -11.00 22.85
CA ILE A 209 -11.47 -12.42 22.61
C ILE A 209 -10.80 -13.30 23.68
N TYR A 210 -9.65 -12.86 24.24
CA TYR A 210 -8.89 -13.60 25.25
C TYR A 210 -9.34 -13.33 26.69
N ASP A 211 -10.05 -12.22 26.93
CA ASP A 211 -10.64 -11.86 28.24
C ASP A 211 -11.96 -12.62 28.49
#